data_81df9cf11dc7cd6119fea77ea1079be4
#
_entry.id   81df9cf11dc7cd6119fea77ea1079be4
#
_cell.length_a   1.000
_cell.length_b   1.000
_cell.length_c   1.000
_cell.angle_alpha   90.00
_cell.angle_beta   90.00
_cell.angle_gamma   90.00
#
_symmetry.space_group_name_H-M   'P 1'
#
loop_
_entity.id
_entity.type
_entity.pdbx_description
1 polymer ?
#
loop_
_entity_poly.entity_id
_entity_poly.type
_entity_poly.pdbx_seq_one_letter_code
_entity_poly.pdbx_strand_id
1 'polypeptide(L)'
;MFKFIFPTFNFNIERWKWNKEYRVYVSNMGHFRDEHKRLIQIKITKGGYVSVKTVVGIKYAHRLVMLTWRPIPNAEDLTVDHLDHNKRNNSVANLEWVSEVENQRRAKKDFVIIDQPRICFKQEGQNHYFDNVENAAKYLMQSKMWQGSVERSDEKFRTKEYVMQQIEKKIKTGGKYYGTWSMVLE
;
A
#
# COMPACT_ATOMS: atom_id res chain seq x y z
N MET A 1 -19.37 34.80 14.53
CA MET A 1 -18.12 34.09 14.23
C MET A 1 -18.42 32.60 14.22
N PHE A 2 -18.82 32.06 13.07
CA PHE A 2 -19.18 30.64 12.94
C PHE A 2 -17.91 29.82 12.82
N LYS A 3 -17.57 29.01 13.83
CA LYS A 3 -16.54 27.95 13.72
C LYS A 3 -17.10 26.84 12.84
N PHE A 4 -16.66 26.75 11.61
CA PHE A 4 -16.85 25.57 10.81
C PHE A 4 -16.01 24.44 11.42
N ILE A 5 -16.67 23.56 12.16
CA ILE A 5 -16.10 22.27 12.57
C ILE A 5 -16.17 21.41 11.31
N PHE A 6 -15.06 21.33 10.58
CA PHE A 6 -14.92 20.33 9.53
C PHE A 6 -14.95 18.95 10.21
N PRO A 7 -15.82 18.03 9.80
CA PRO A 7 -15.75 16.67 10.30
C PRO A 7 -14.36 16.13 9.95
N THR A 8 -13.62 15.68 10.95
CA THR A 8 -12.39 14.92 10.76
C THR A 8 -12.77 13.66 10.01
N PHE A 9 -12.65 13.68 8.68
CA PHE A 9 -12.84 12.51 7.86
C PHE A 9 -11.76 11.50 8.25
N ASN A 10 -12.18 10.45 8.92
CA ASN A 10 -11.35 9.33 9.30
C ASN A 10 -10.96 8.57 8.01
N PHE A 11 -9.80 8.91 7.43
CA PHE A 11 -9.34 8.43 6.12
C PHE A 11 -8.95 6.95 6.10
N ASN A 12 -8.99 6.28 7.25
CA ASN A 12 -8.74 4.85 7.39
C ASN A 12 -10.03 4.01 7.43
N ILE A 13 -11.06 4.40 6.69
CA ILE A 13 -12.26 3.58 6.61
C ILE A 13 -11.93 2.29 5.88
N GLU A 14 -11.93 1.19 6.61
CA GLU A 14 -11.84 -0.12 6.04
C GLU A 14 -13.06 -0.42 5.18
N ARG A 15 -12.84 -0.74 3.92
CA ARG A 15 -13.89 -1.07 2.96
C ARG A 15 -13.76 -2.52 2.56
N TRP A 16 -14.89 -3.16 2.31
CA TRP A 16 -14.99 -4.58 2.00
C TRP A 16 -15.61 -4.78 0.63
N LYS A 17 -15.01 -5.66 -0.18
CA LYS A 17 -15.58 -6.14 -1.44
C LYS A 17 -15.77 -7.65 -1.37
N TRP A 18 -16.89 -8.12 -1.91
CA TRP A 18 -17.13 -9.54 -2.08
C TRP A 18 -16.40 -10.06 -3.31
N ASN A 19 -15.58 -11.09 -3.13
CA ASN A 19 -14.97 -11.83 -4.22
C ASN A 19 -15.79 -13.12 -4.44
N LYS A 20 -16.52 -13.15 -5.56
CA LYS A 20 -17.45 -14.24 -5.89
C LYS A 20 -16.74 -15.58 -6.14
N GLU A 21 -15.56 -15.54 -6.78
CA GLU A 21 -14.78 -16.72 -7.13
C GLU A 21 -14.27 -17.44 -5.87
N TYR A 22 -13.71 -16.68 -4.95
CA TYR A 22 -13.10 -17.22 -3.71
C TYR A 22 -14.07 -17.29 -2.54
N ARG A 23 -15.31 -16.75 -2.70
CA ARG A 23 -16.37 -16.66 -1.70
C ARG A 23 -15.88 -16.06 -0.37
N VAL A 24 -15.20 -14.92 -0.47
CA VAL A 24 -14.67 -14.17 0.68
C VAL A 24 -14.90 -12.68 0.51
N TYR A 25 -15.14 -11.99 1.61
CA TYR A 25 -15.02 -10.54 1.66
C TYR A 25 -13.56 -10.17 1.86
N VAL A 26 -13.05 -9.27 1.03
CA VAL A 26 -11.68 -8.77 1.05
C VAL A 26 -11.68 -7.29 1.38
N SER A 27 -10.96 -6.88 2.42
CA SER A 27 -10.83 -5.47 2.74
C SER A 27 -9.71 -4.79 1.93
N ASN A 28 -9.83 -3.48 1.76
CA ASN A 28 -8.76 -2.66 1.19
C ASN A 28 -7.50 -2.59 2.07
N MET A 29 -7.58 -3.08 3.30
CA MET A 29 -6.47 -3.13 4.26
C MET A 29 -5.83 -4.54 4.37
N GLY A 30 -6.31 -5.50 3.58
CA GLY A 30 -5.75 -6.86 3.57
C GLY A 30 -6.33 -7.80 4.62
N HIS A 31 -7.52 -7.51 5.14
CA HIS A 31 -8.26 -8.42 6.01
C HIS A 31 -9.31 -9.22 5.22
N PHE A 32 -9.73 -10.35 5.78
CA PHE A 32 -10.59 -11.31 5.09
C PHE A 32 -11.75 -11.75 6.00
N ARG A 33 -12.95 -11.86 5.43
CA ARG A 33 -14.15 -12.41 6.10
C ARG A 33 -14.81 -13.45 5.23
N ASP A 34 -15.40 -14.44 5.88
CA ASP A 34 -16.22 -15.46 5.20
C ASP A 34 -17.58 -14.87 4.73
N GLU A 35 -18.39 -15.67 4.10
CA GLU A 35 -19.74 -15.30 3.64
C GLU A 35 -20.66 -14.86 4.79
N HIS A 36 -20.40 -15.30 6.02
CA HIS A 36 -21.12 -14.90 7.23
C HIS A 36 -20.48 -13.66 7.91
N LYS A 37 -19.56 -12.98 7.24
CA LYS A 37 -18.82 -11.79 7.72
C LYS A 37 -17.93 -12.03 8.95
N ARG A 38 -17.62 -13.29 9.30
CA ARG A 38 -16.67 -13.64 10.36
C ARG A 38 -15.25 -13.53 9.84
N LEU A 39 -14.34 -13.04 10.66
CA LEU A 39 -12.92 -12.93 10.28
C LEU A 39 -12.32 -14.31 10.00
N ILE A 40 -11.63 -14.43 8.87
CA ILE A 40 -10.89 -15.63 8.51
C ILE A 40 -9.50 -15.56 9.14
N GLN A 41 -9.09 -16.64 9.81
CA GLN A 41 -7.72 -16.75 10.31
C GLN A 41 -6.73 -16.83 9.16
N ILE A 42 -5.72 -15.97 9.22
CA ILE A 42 -4.59 -15.97 8.30
C ILE A 42 -3.48 -16.87 8.82
N LYS A 43 -2.66 -17.39 7.91
CA LYS A 43 -1.42 -18.10 8.24
C LYS A 43 -0.25 -17.43 7.58
N ILE A 44 0.91 -17.42 8.26
CA ILE A 44 2.16 -16.94 7.70
C ILE A 44 2.92 -18.14 7.16
N THR A 45 3.28 -18.08 5.89
CA THR A 45 4.09 -19.13 5.21
C THR A 45 5.55 -19.06 5.66
N LYS A 46 6.33 -20.12 5.37
CA LYS A 46 7.79 -20.12 5.61
C LYS A 46 8.52 -18.95 4.91
N GLY A 47 8.00 -18.49 3.76
CA GLY A 47 8.52 -17.33 3.04
C GLY A 47 8.09 -15.96 3.59
N GLY A 48 7.37 -15.93 4.72
CA GLY A 48 6.91 -14.70 5.38
C GLY A 48 5.63 -14.10 4.80
N TYR A 49 5.03 -14.69 3.77
CA TYR A 49 3.79 -14.22 3.16
C TYR A 49 2.56 -14.62 3.97
N VAL A 50 1.55 -13.75 3.96
CA VAL A 50 0.24 -14.08 4.51
C VAL A 50 -0.53 -14.96 3.52
N SER A 51 -1.13 -16.03 4.02
CA SER A 51 -2.03 -16.91 3.27
C SER A 51 -3.41 -17.02 3.93
N VAL A 52 -4.42 -17.25 3.10
CA VAL A 52 -5.83 -17.29 3.47
C VAL A 52 -6.45 -18.56 2.91
N LYS A 53 -7.22 -19.27 3.72
CA LYS A 53 -8.01 -20.41 3.28
C LYS A 53 -9.32 -19.92 2.65
N THR A 54 -9.57 -20.30 1.41
CA THR A 54 -10.79 -20.00 0.65
C THR A 54 -11.50 -21.28 0.25
N VAL A 55 -12.67 -21.19 -0.37
CA VAL A 55 -13.39 -22.38 -0.88
C VAL A 55 -12.64 -23.08 -2.02
N VAL A 56 -11.79 -22.37 -2.76
CA VAL A 56 -10.97 -22.93 -3.84
C VAL A 56 -9.54 -23.25 -3.39
N GLY A 57 -9.29 -23.34 -2.08
CA GLY A 57 -8.00 -23.66 -1.50
C GLY A 57 -7.28 -22.49 -0.85
N ILE A 58 -5.98 -22.67 -0.57
CA ILE A 58 -5.15 -21.66 0.07
C ILE A 58 -4.64 -20.69 -0.98
N LYS A 59 -4.80 -19.38 -0.72
CA LYS A 59 -4.33 -18.29 -1.60
C LYS A 59 -3.45 -17.33 -0.83
N TYR A 60 -2.51 -16.69 -1.51
CA TYR A 60 -1.75 -15.58 -0.92
C TYR A 60 -2.64 -14.35 -0.78
N ALA A 61 -2.53 -13.68 0.38
CA ALA A 61 -3.34 -12.52 0.73
C ALA A 61 -3.18 -11.36 -0.27
N HIS A 62 -1.92 -10.98 -0.60
CA HIS A 62 -1.63 -9.92 -1.56
C HIS A 62 -2.29 -10.17 -2.93
N ARG A 63 -2.23 -11.41 -3.42
CA ARG A 63 -2.84 -11.77 -4.71
C ARG A 63 -4.36 -11.68 -4.66
N LEU A 64 -4.97 -12.18 -3.58
CA LEU A 64 -6.42 -12.12 -3.39
C LEU A 64 -6.94 -10.69 -3.26
N VAL A 65 -6.18 -9.82 -2.58
CA VAL A 65 -6.48 -8.39 -2.48
C VAL A 65 -6.43 -7.74 -3.86
N MET A 66 -5.38 -7.98 -4.63
CA MET A 66 -5.21 -7.35 -5.95
C MET A 66 -6.24 -7.84 -6.96
N LEU A 67 -6.55 -9.14 -6.99
CA LEU A 67 -7.62 -9.70 -7.83
C LEU A 67 -9.00 -9.11 -7.50
N THR A 68 -9.23 -8.72 -6.24
CA THR A 68 -10.51 -8.18 -5.80
C THR A 68 -10.62 -6.66 -6.00
N TRP A 69 -9.53 -5.93 -5.77
CA TRP A 69 -9.54 -4.46 -5.73
C TRP A 69 -9.01 -3.81 -6.99
N ARG A 70 -8.05 -4.47 -7.67
CA ARG A 70 -7.41 -4.01 -8.91
C ARG A 70 -7.31 -5.17 -9.91
N PRO A 71 -8.45 -5.75 -10.31
CA PRO A 71 -8.44 -6.82 -11.31
C PRO A 71 -7.90 -6.27 -12.63
N ILE A 72 -7.06 -7.07 -13.28
CA ILE A 72 -6.52 -6.78 -14.60
C ILE A 72 -6.64 -8.02 -15.47
N PRO A 73 -6.78 -7.88 -16.79
CA PRO A 73 -6.60 -8.99 -17.72
C PRO A 73 -5.20 -9.59 -17.55
N ASN A 74 -5.08 -10.90 -17.73
CA ASN A 74 -3.79 -11.62 -17.64
C ASN A 74 -3.07 -11.47 -16.28
N ALA A 75 -3.84 -11.35 -15.18
CA ALA A 75 -3.27 -11.29 -13.84
C ALA A 75 -2.41 -12.52 -13.51
N GLU A 76 -2.64 -13.67 -14.17
CA GLU A 76 -1.87 -14.90 -14.03
C GLU A 76 -0.42 -14.75 -14.48
N ASP A 77 -0.14 -13.88 -15.44
CA ASP A 77 1.20 -13.63 -15.99
C ASP A 77 2.00 -12.63 -15.15
N LEU A 78 1.36 -12.03 -14.13
CA LEU A 78 1.97 -11.03 -13.29
C LEU A 78 2.10 -11.50 -11.83
N THR A 79 3.09 -10.94 -11.15
CA THR A 79 3.27 -11.06 -9.71
C THR A 79 2.74 -9.83 -8.99
N VAL A 80 2.60 -9.92 -7.67
CA VAL A 80 2.25 -8.78 -6.81
C VAL A 80 3.46 -8.44 -5.95
N ASP A 81 3.92 -7.21 -6.06
CA ASP A 81 5.00 -6.66 -5.26
C ASP A 81 4.47 -5.83 -4.08
N HIS A 82 5.22 -5.80 -2.98
CA HIS A 82 4.96 -4.98 -1.80
C HIS A 82 5.86 -3.76 -1.83
N LEU A 83 5.29 -2.55 -1.97
CA LEU A 83 6.06 -1.30 -2.11
C LEU A 83 6.96 -1.00 -0.91
N ASP A 84 6.56 -1.44 0.29
CA ASP A 84 7.33 -1.30 1.54
C ASP A 84 8.16 -2.55 1.89
N HIS A 85 8.27 -3.52 0.96
CA HIS A 85 8.95 -4.83 1.16
C HIS A 85 8.42 -5.66 2.35
N ASN A 86 7.36 -5.21 3.03
CA ASN A 86 6.74 -5.94 4.11
C ASN A 86 5.67 -6.91 3.58
N LYS A 87 6.02 -8.17 3.46
CA LYS A 87 5.15 -9.26 2.97
C LYS A 87 3.86 -9.45 3.78
N ARG A 88 3.74 -8.81 4.94
CA ARG A 88 2.57 -8.84 5.81
C ARG A 88 1.63 -7.67 5.60
N ASN A 89 2.09 -6.58 4.99
CA ASN A 89 1.28 -5.41 4.67
C ASN A 89 0.55 -5.61 3.34
N ASN A 90 -0.63 -6.22 3.39
CA ASN A 90 -1.43 -6.53 2.21
C ASN A 90 -2.49 -5.47 1.90
N SER A 91 -2.29 -4.22 2.32
CA SER A 91 -3.20 -3.14 1.94
C SER A 91 -3.09 -2.85 0.44
N VAL A 92 -4.22 -2.52 -0.21
CA VAL A 92 -4.26 -2.19 -1.65
C VAL A 92 -3.29 -1.07 -2.03
N ALA A 93 -3.09 -0.11 -1.12
CA ALA A 93 -2.18 1.02 -1.34
C ALA A 93 -0.71 0.60 -1.39
N ASN A 94 -0.37 -0.53 -0.76
CA ASN A 94 0.99 -1.07 -0.67
C ASN A 94 1.30 -2.11 -1.75
N LEU A 95 0.35 -2.44 -2.62
CA LEU A 95 0.49 -3.53 -3.59
C LEU A 95 0.48 -3.02 -5.02
N GLU A 96 1.35 -3.61 -5.84
CA GLU A 96 1.45 -3.32 -7.27
C GLU A 96 1.54 -4.61 -8.08
N TRP A 97 0.87 -4.63 -9.27
CA TRP A 97 1.10 -5.66 -10.28
C TRP A 97 2.41 -5.38 -11.01
N VAL A 98 3.29 -6.36 -11.06
CA VAL A 98 4.57 -6.27 -11.77
C VAL A 98 4.84 -7.55 -12.57
N SER A 99 5.63 -7.46 -13.62
CA SER A 99 6.13 -8.64 -14.28
C SER A 99 7.16 -9.36 -13.40
N GLU A 100 7.31 -10.68 -13.59
CA GLU A 100 8.31 -11.46 -12.87
C GLU A 100 9.73 -10.90 -13.08
N VAL A 101 10.04 -10.47 -14.31
CA VAL A 101 11.35 -9.88 -14.66
C VAL A 101 11.58 -8.58 -13.88
N GLU A 102 10.57 -7.69 -13.81
CA GLU A 102 10.68 -6.45 -13.07
C GLU A 102 10.81 -6.69 -11.57
N ASN A 103 10.04 -7.64 -11.03
CA ASN A 103 10.11 -8.03 -9.63
C ASN A 103 11.52 -8.52 -9.25
N GLN A 104 12.09 -9.41 -10.07
CA GLN A 104 13.46 -9.88 -9.89
C GLN A 104 14.51 -8.76 -10.04
N ARG A 105 14.29 -7.83 -10.98
CA ARG A 105 15.17 -6.66 -11.16
C ARG A 105 15.18 -5.77 -9.93
N ARG A 106 14.02 -5.54 -9.32
CA ARG A 106 13.88 -4.77 -8.08
C ARG A 106 14.58 -5.47 -6.92
N ALA A 107 14.31 -6.76 -6.71
CA ALA A 107 14.94 -7.57 -5.67
C ALA A 107 16.49 -7.58 -5.79
N LYS A 108 17.04 -7.56 -7.01
CA LYS A 108 18.49 -7.46 -7.23
C LYS A 108 19.03 -6.06 -6.92
N LYS A 109 18.29 -4.99 -7.22
CA LYS A 109 18.68 -3.63 -6.85
C LYS A 109 18.74 -3.43 -5.34
N ASP A 110 17.80 -4.02 -4.61
CA ASP A 110 17.74 -3.95 -3.15
C ASP A 110 18.96 -4.61 -2.50
N PHE A 111 19.57 -5.59 -3.17
CA PHE A 111 20.78 -6.28 -2.67
C PHE A 111 22.08 -5.46 -2.82
N VAL A 112 22.08 -4.41 -3.65
CA VAL A 112 23.27 -3.58 -3.96
C VAL A 112 23.30 -2.28 -3.16
N ILE A 113 22.19 -1.88 -2.49
CA ILE A 113 22.09 -0.58 -1.82
C ILE A 113 22.03 -0.79 -0.29
N ILE A 114 23.14 -1.28 0.27
CA ILE A 114 23.29 -1.38 1.74
C ILE A 114 23.58 -0.01 2.39
N ASP A 115 23.76 1.06 1.61
CA ASP A 115 24.26 2.35 2.12
C ASP A 115 23.35 3.56 1.79
N GLN A 116 22.07 3.35 1.51
CA GLN A 116 21.16 4.48 1.35
C GLN A 116 20.16 4.55 2.49
N PRO A 117 19.93 5.74 3.08
CA PRO A 117 18.99 5.90 4.17
C PRO A 117 17.58 5.50 3.70
N ARG A 118 16.94 4.60 4.45
CA ARG A 118 15.57 4.18 4.19
C ARG A 118 14.60 5.32 4.49
N ILE A 119 13.68 5.55 3.57
CA ILE A 119 12.59 6.50 3.78
C ILE A 119 11.54 5.81 4.64
N CYS A 120 11.30 6.33 5.84
CA CYS A 120 10.28 5.84 6.73
C CYS A 120 9.11 6.83 6.79
N PHE A 121 7.90 6.35 6.48
CA PHE A 121 6.66 7.05 6.79
C PHE A 121 6.03 6.46 8.02
N LYS A 122 5.82 7.27 9.04
CA LYS A 122 5.11 6.88 10.25
C LYS A 122 3.66 7.37 10.18
N GLN A 123 2.72 6.43 10.24
CA GLN A 123 1.28 6.71 10.26
C GLN A 123 0.61 5.87 11.35
N GLU A 124 -0.16 6.51 12.23
CA GLU A 124 -0.96 5.84 13.26
C GLU A 124 -0.18 4.81 14.09
N GLY A 125 1.09 5.10 14.37
CA GLY A 125 1.97 4.21 15.13
C GLY A 125 2.62 3.09 14.32
N GLN A 126 2.32 2.98 13.01
CA GLN A 126 2.97 2.03 12.11
C GLN A 126 4.04 2.70 11.25
N ASN A 127 5.18 2.04 11.10
CA ASN A 127 6.27 2.47 10.24
C ASN A 127 6.18 1.76 8.88
N HIS A 128 6.27 2.54 7.80
CA HIS A 128 6.33 2.06 6.43
C HIS A 128 7.67 2.46 5.85
N TYR A 129 8.50 1.48 5.48
CA TYR A 129 9.86 1.70 5.00
C TYR A 129 9.92 1.54 3.49
N PHE A 130 10.69 2.41 2.84
CA PHE A 130 10.88 2.42 1.38
C PHE A 130 12.36 2.64 1.07
N ASP A 131 12.89 1.84 0.16
CA ASP A 131 14.30 1.90 -0.20
C ASP A 131 14.60 3.02 -1.22
N ASN A 132 13.57 3.62 -1.80
CA ASN A 132 13.73 4.74 -2.73
C ASN A 132 12.50 5.65 -2.76
N VAL A 133 12.73 6.89 -3.23
CA VAL A 133 11.71 7.95 -3.34
C VAL A 133 10.56 7.54 -4.26
N GLU A 134 10.85 6.76 -5.31
CA GLU A 134 9.84 6.33 -6.28
C GLU A 134 8.79 5.42 -5.64
N ASN A 135 9.20 4.43 -4.86
CA ASN A 135 8.29 3.53 -4.16
C ASN A 135 7.50 4.27 -3.08
N ALA A 136 8.16 5.17 -2.35
CA ALA A 136 7.51 6.05 -1.39
C ALA A 136 6.45 6.94 -2.06
N ALA A 137 6.74 7.52 -3.21
CA ALA A 137 5.79 8.33 -3.97
C ALA A 137 4.61 7.51 -4.48
N LYS A 138 4.84 6.32 -5.03
CA LYS A 138 3.77 5.42 -5.47
C LYS A 138 2.84 5.05 -4.32
N TYR A 139 3.38 4.71 -3.16
CA TYR A 139 2.62 4.40 -1.96
C TYR A 139 1.74 5.59 -1.54
N LEU A 140 2.30 6.79 -1.45
CA LEU A 140 1.55 7.99 -1.10
C LEU A 140 0.42 8.29 -2.10
N MET A 141 0.70 8.23 -3.41
CA MET A 141 -0.30 8.49 -4.45
C MET A 141 -1.44 7.48 -4.45
N GLN A 142 -1.17 6.25 -4.03
CA GLN A 142 -2.20 5.22 -3.89
C GLN A 142 -2.97 5.34 -2.57
N SER A 143 -2.41 6.05 -1.59
CA SER A 143 -3.07 6.30 -0.32
C SER A 143 -4.25 7.27 -0.52
N LYS A 144 -5.35 7.03 0.20
CA LYS A 144 -6.52 7.93 0.15
C LYS A 144 -6.24 9.34 0.66
N MET A 145 -5.23 9.50 1.50
CA MET A 145 -4.81 10.82 1.98
C MET A 145 -4.36 11.72 0.84
N TRP A 146 -3.60 11.16 -0.11
CA TRP A 146 -3.22 11.89 -1.31
C TRP A 146 -4.42 12.21 -2.18
N GLN A 147 -5.28 11.23 -2.44
CA GLN A 147 -6.47 11.40 -3.28
C GLN A 147 -7.42 12.49 -2.74
N GLY A 148 -7.63 12.56 -1.43
CA GLY A 148 -8.48 13.58 -0.81
C GLY A 148 -7.91 15.00 -0.78
N SER A 149 -6.57 15.14 -0.79
CA SER A 149 -5.91 16.46 -0.86
C SER A 149 -5.79 16.99 -2.30
N VAL A 150 -5.83 16.11 -3.28
CA VAL A 150 -5.64 16.40 -4.70
C VAL A 150 -6.93 16.83 -5.40
N GLU A 151 -8.11 16.48 -4.88
CA GLU A 151 -9.40 16.97 -5.41
C GLU A 151 -9.53 18.49 -5.38
N ARG A 152 -8.67 19.19 -4.63
CA ARG A 152 -8.67 20.66 -4.46
C ARG A 152 -7.49 21.37 -5.12
N SER A 153 -6.64 20.68 -5.87
CA SER A 153 -5.39 21.24 -6.40
C SER A 153 -5.28 21.13 -7.91
N ASP A 154 -4.50 22.04 -8.50
CA ASP A 154 -4.17 22.02 -9.93
C ASP A 154 -3.57 20.68 -10.37
N GLU A 155 -3.80 20.32 -11.63
CA GLU A 155 -3.39 19.04 -12.25
C GLU A 155 -1.88 18.74 -12.11
N LYS A 156 -1.02 19.78 -12.10
CA LYS A 156 0.43 19.64 -11.91
C LYS A 156 0.83 18.99 -10.59
N PHE A 157 0.00 19.12 -9.55
CA PHE A 157 0.25 18.52 -8.24
C PHE A 157 -0.08 17.03 -8.17
N ARG A 158 -0.65 16.48 -9.25
CA ARG A 158 -1.07 15.08 -9.36
C ARG A 158 -0.01 14.19 -9.98
N THR A 159 1.12 14.76 -10.42
CA THR A 159 2.17 13.99 -11.08
C THR A 159 3.06 13.28 -10.07
N LYS A 160 3.56 12.11 -10.45
CA LYS A 160 4.53 11.34 -9.67
C LYS A 160 5.80 12.15 -9.41
N GLU A 161 6.27 12.89 -10.40
CA GLU A 161 7.44 13.74 -10.34
C GLU A 161 7.31 14.82 -9.26
N TYR A 162 6.14 15.46 -9.18
CA TYR A 162 5.88 16.43 -8.12
C TYR A 162 5.91 15.78 -6.73
N VAL A 163 5.29 14.61 -6.56
CA VAL A 163 5.30 13.89 -5.27
C VAL A 163 6.72 13.52 -4.88
N MET A 164 7.52 13.02 -5.81
CA MET A 164 8.93 12.69 -5.58
C MET A 164 9.72 13.92 -5.13
N GLN A 165 9.58 15.06 -5.80
CA GLN A 165 10.23 16.31 -5.40
C GLN A 165 9.84 16.77 -4.00
N GLN A 166 8.56 16.61 -3.61
CA GLN A 166 8.12 16.95 -2.26
C GLN A 166 8.72 16.01 -1.20
N ILE A 167 8.84 14.73 -1.50
CA ILE A 167 9.51 13.75 -0.62
C ILE A 167 10.98 14.12 -0.46
N GLU A 168 11.71 14.34 -1.56
CA GLU A 168 13.13 14.73 -1.53
C GLU A 168 13.37 16.03 -0.76
N LYS A 169 12.51 17.03 -0.97
CA LYS A 169 12.57 18.28 -0.21
C LYS A 169 12.41 18.04 1.29
N LYS A 170 11.48 17.16 1.68
CA LYS A 170 11.24 16.85 3.10
C LYS A 170 12.35 16.00 3.72
N ILE A 171 12.95 15.10 2.97
CA ILE A 171 14.15 14.38 3.38
C ILE A 171 15.25 15.37 3.77
N LYS A 172 15.47 16.40 2.94
CA LYS A 172 16.51 17.42 3.18
C LYS A 172 16.22 18.35 4.37
N THR A 173 14.94 18.63 4.65
CA THR A 173 14.55 19.63 5.65
C THR A 173 14.12 19.04 6.99
N GLY A 174 13.96 17.73 7.07
CA GLY A 174 13.32 17.05 8.21
C GLY A 174 11.90 17.58 8.44
N GLY A 175 10.88 16.78 8.45
CA GLY A 175 9.57 17.34 8.73
C GLY A 175 8.39 16.44 8.43
N LYS A 176 7.23 16.86 8.91
CA LYS A 176 5.97 16.16 8.67
C LYS A 176 5.50 16.37 7.24
N TYR A 177 5.02 15.30 6.63
CA TYR A 177 4.39 15.33 5.33
C TYR A 177 2.88 15.14 5.53
N TYR A 178 2.07 16.09 5.08
CA TYR A 178 0.60 16.06 5.19
C TYR A 178 0.05 15.68 6.58
N GLY A 179 0.40 16.46 7.60
CA GLY A 179 -0.26 16.47 8.90
C GLY A 179 -0.11 15.22 9.79
N THR A 180 -0.27 14.02 9.24
CA THR A 180 -0.26 12.74 9.97
C THR A 180 0.96 11.86 9.66
N TRP A 181 1.75 12.22 8.65
CA TRP A 181 2.96 11.50 8.28
C TRP A 181 4.20 12.21 8.78
N SER A 182 5.08 11.49 9.44
CA SER A 182 6.44 11.94 9.71
C SER A 182 7.42 11.12 8.89
N MET A 183 8.39 11.80 8.27
CA MET A 183 9.49 11.18 7.56
C MET A 183 10.69 11.14 8.48
N VAL A 184 11.31 9.97 8.63
CA VAL A 184 12.53 9.76 9.37
C VAL A 184 13.52 9.10 8.40
N LEU A 185 14.74 9.59 8.37
CA LEU A 185 15.86 8.91 7.74
C LEU A 185 16.50 8.03 8.81
N GLU A 186 16.50 6.73 8.62
CA GLU A 186 17.27 5.77 9.41
C GLU A 186 18.51 5.31 8.65
#